data_74896fcbcd109223c5862be20cd3ac3f
#
_entry.id   74896fcbcd109223c5862be20cd3ac3f
#
_cell.length_a   1.000
_cell.length_b   1.000
_cell.length_c   1.000
_cell.angle_alpha   90.00
_cell.angle_beta   90.00
_cell.angle_gamma   90.00
#
_symmetry.space_group_name_H-M   'P 1'
#
loop_
_entity.id
_entity.type
_entity.pdbx_description
1 polymer ?
#
loop_
_entity_poly.entity_id
_entity_poly.type
_entity_poly.pdbx_seq_one_letter_code
_entity_poly.pdbx_strand_id
1 'polypeptide(L)'
;MICKKAEVISITMGEMMKLSREEIMTALKEWNHAWENHDLDGVMKLYHDDIYFENWTGGHVKGKESLQKAWTPWFTNHGGFRFIGEDTFIDEQEQKILYRWQFDGPSFEKGYEGKSEKRRGVDVIHFQNGKIIQKLTYSKTTLEIDGKLVPLHG
;
A
#
# COMPACT_ATOMS: atom_id res chain seq x y z
N MET A 1 -1.09 50.51 24.99
CA MET A 1 -1.77 49.26 24.80
C MET A 1 -1.22 48.57 23.55
N ILE A 2 -0.29 47.65 23.71
CA ILE A 2 0.28 46.93 22.56
C ILE A 2 -0.65 45.75 22.35
N CYS A 3 -1.46 45.85 21.30
CA CYS A 3 -2.22 44.70 20.81
C CYS A 3 -1.18 43.67 20.31
N LYS A 4 -0.90 42.64 21.10
CA LYS A 4 -0.20 41.47 20.56
C LYS A 4 -1.09 40.91 19.47
N LYS A 5 -0.71 41.13 18.21
CA LYS A 5 -1.23 40.33 17.10
C LYS A 5 -0.98 38.88 17.50
N ALA A 6 -2.04 38.14 17.72
CA ALA A 6 -1.95 36.69 17.78
C ALA A 6 -1.27 36.26 16.47
N GLU A 7 -0.04 35.80 16.57
CA GLU A 7 0.56 35.06 15.46
C GLU A 7 -0.35 33.86 15.22
N VAL A 8 -1.12 33.96 14.16
CA VAL A 8 -1.81 32.80 13.63
C VAL A 8 -0.68 31.92 13.12
N ILE A 9 -0.28 30.96 13.96
CA ILE A 9 0.61 29.90 13.52
C ILE A 9 -0.12 29.22 12.39
N SER A 10 0.33 29.47 11.17
CA SER A 10 -0.14 28.73 10.00
C SER A 10 0.39 27.30 10.12
N ILE A 11 -0.32 26.49 10.88
CA ILE A 11 -0.08 25.05 10.91
C ILE A 11 -0.44 24.58 9.52
N THR A 12 0.53 24.04 8.80
CA THR A 12 0.26 23.44 7.48
C THR A 12 -0.79 22.34 7.65
N MET A 13 -1.69 22.20 6.68
CA MET A 13 -2.72 21.16 6.72
C MET A 13 -2.12 19.77 6.99
N GLY A 14 -0.89 19.51 6.52
CA GLY A 14 -0.17 18.26 6.76
C GLY A 14 0.17 18.02 8.23
N GLU A 15 0.48 19.06 9.01
CA GLU A 15 0.76 18.95 10.45
C GLU A 15 -0.53 18.74 11.24
N MET A 16 -1.64 19.37 10.84
CA MET A 16 -2.94 19.22 11.49
C MET A 16 -3.54 17.83 11.30
N MET A 17 -3.17 17.11 10.23
CA MET A 17 -3.75 15.84 9.82
C MET A 17 -2.82 14.65 10.07
N LYS A 18 -1.87 14.79 11.00
CA LYS A 18 -1.07 13.65 11.45
C LYS A 18 -1.93 12.66 12.20
N LEU A 19 -1.86 11.40 11.80
CA LEU A 19 -2.53 10.31 12.48
C LEU A 19 -1.69 9.85 13.68
N SER A 20 -2.37 9.53 14.79
CA SER A 20 -1.75 8.80 15.88
C SER A 20 -1.44 7.36 15.44
N ARG A 21 -0.58 6.69 16.22
CA ARG A 21 -0.31 5.25 16.00
C ARG A 21 -1.60 4.43 15.93
N GLU A 22 -2.54 4.68 16.84
CA GLU A 22 -3.82 3.95 16.87
C GLU A 22 -4.68 4.26 15.64
N GLU A 23 -4.71 5.50 15.20
CA GLU A 23 -5.42 5.90 13.98
C GLU A 23 -4.81 5.26 12.73
N ILE A 24 -3.48 5.18 12.66
CA ILE A 24 -2.78 4.46 11.58
C ILE A 24 -3.17 2.98 11.60
N MET A 25 -3.14 2.35 12.77
CA MET A 25 -3.52 0.94 12.91
C MET A 25 -4.94 0.68 12.46
N THR A 26 -5.88 1.55 12.83
CA THR A 26 -7.28 1.46 12.43
C THR A 26 -7.43 1.62 10.92
N ALA A 27 -6.77 2.63 10.34
CA ALA A 27 -6.80 2.88 8.90
C ALA A 27 -6.25 1.67 8.10
N LEU A 28 -5.13 1.10 8.55
CA LEU A 28 -4.55 -0.09 7.91
C LEU A 28 -5.45 -1.32 8.04
N LYS A 29 -6.13 -1.48 9.16
CA LYS A 29 -7.08 -2.58 9.36
C LYS A 29 -8.25 -2.51 8.38
N GLU A 30 -8.83 -1.35 8.20
CA GLU A 30 -9.90 -1.11 7.23
C GLU A 30 -9.40 -1.32 5.80
N TRP A 31 -8.22 -0.83 5.50
CA TRP A 31 -7.57 -1.00 4.22
C TRP A 31 -7.30 -2.48 3.89
N ASN A 32 -6.77 -3.24 4.85
CA ASN A 32 -6.56 -4.67 4.69
C ASN A 32 -7.87 -5.44 4.50
N HIS A 33 -8.93 -5.04 5.19
CA HIS A 33 -10.26 -5.62 5.02
C HIS A 33 -10.79 -5.40 3.59
N ALA A 34 -10.58 -4.22 3.03
CA ALA A 34 -10.94 -3.94 1.65
C ALA A 34 -10.13 -4.82 0.65
N TRP A 35 -8.84 -5.02 0.90
CA TRP A 35 -8.02 -5.95 0.11
C TRP A 35 -8.54 -7.39 0.18
N GLU A 36 -8.88 -7.87 1.37
CA GLU A 36 -9.43 -9.23 1.57
C GLU A 36 -10.74 -9.45 0.81
N ASN A 37 -11.57 -8.42 0.72
CA ASN A 37 -12.84 -8.47 0.01
C ASN A 37 -12.73 -8.11 -1.48
N HIS A 38 -11.53 -7.88 -2.00
CA HIS A 38 -11.31 -7.41 -3.37
C HIS A 38 -12.14 -6.16 -3.71
N ASP A 39 -12.29 -5.29 -2.71
CA ASP A 39 -13.02 -4.04 -2.81
C ASP A 39 -12.08 -2.90 -3.21
N LEU A 40 -11.93 -2.67 -4.51
CA LEU A 40 -11.01 -1.65 -5.01
C LEU A 40 -11.38 -0.25 -4.52
N ASP A 41 -12.67 0.10 -4.51
CA ASP A 41 -13.11 1.41 -4.02
C ASP A 41 -12.76 1.59 -2.54
N GLY A 42 -12.92 0.54 -1.74
CA GLY A 42 -12.53 0.52 -0.34
C GLY A 42 -11.02 0.68 -0.15
N VAL A 43 -10.22 0.01 -0.96
CA VAL A 43 -8.75 0.17 -0.97
C VAL A 43 -8.37 1.61 -1.31
N MET A 44 -8.98 2.18 -2.33
CA MET A 44 -8.66 3.52 -2.81
C MET A 44 -9.02 4.63 -1.82
N LYS A 45 -9.93 4.40 -0.89
CA LYS A 45 -10.35 5.40 0.12
C LYS A 45 -9.20 5.91 0.98
N LEU A 46 -8.19 5.07 1.24
CA LEU A 46 -7.05 5.46 2.06
C LEU A 46 -5.97 6.20 1.27
N TYR A 47 -6.04 6.23 -0.06
CA TYR A 47 -5.02 6.86 -0.88
C TYR A 47 -5.26 8.35 -1.07
N HIS A 48 -4.16 9.10 -1.01
CA HIS A 48 -4.11 10.51 -1.35
C HIS A 48 -4.34 10.68 -2.85
N ASP A 49 -4.92 11.81 -3.27
CA ASP A 49 -5.14 12.10 -4.69
C ASP A 49 -3.84 12.09 -5.50
N ASP A 50 -2.73 12.49 -4.87
CA ASP A 50 -1.39 12.56 -5.47
C ASP A 50 -0.53 11.33 -5.13
N ILE A 51 -1.14 10.19 -4.83
CA ILE A 51 -0.41 8.96 -4.51
C ILE A 51 0.67 8.64 -5.56
N TYR A 52 1.86 8.28 -5.07
CA TYR A 52 2.90 7.63 -5.86
C TYR A 52 2.99 6.16 -5.46
N PHE A 53 2.74 5.29 -6.40
CA PHE A 53 2.84 3.84 -6.22
C PHE A 53 3.97 3.29 -7.08
N GLU A 54 4.83 2.47 -6.45
CA GLU A 54 5.86 1.72 -7.15
C GLU A 54 5.67 0.24 -6.87
N ASN A 55 5.55 -0.53 -7.95
CA ASN A 55 5.35 -1.97 -7.88
C ASN A 55 6.68 -2.71 -7.67
N TRP A 56 6.61 -3.98 -7.27
CA TRP A 56 7.80 -4.82 -7.11
C TRP A 56 8.57 -5.05 -8.42
N THR A 57 7.96 -4.85 -9.57
CA THR A 57 8.61 -4.89 -10.89
C THR A 57 9.41 -3.64 -11.22
N GLY A 58 9.30 -2.59 -10.40
CA GLY A 58 9.86 -1.25 -10.66
C GLY A 58 8.95 -0.34 -11.47
N GLY A 59 7.83 -0.85 -11.99
CA GLY A 59 6.80 -0.02 -12.61
C GLY A 59 6.16 0.90 -11.60
N HIS A 60 5.76 2.10 -12.01
CA HIS A 60 5.16 3.10 -11.11
C HIS A 60 3.92 3.75 -11.72
N VAL A 61 3.05 4.22 -10.84
CA VAL A 61 1.84 4.97 -11.20
C VAL A 61 1.74 6.18 -10.28
N LYS A 62 1.42 7.32 -10.85
CA LYS A 62 1.21 8.56 -10.12
C LYS A 62 -0.24 9.03 -10.24
N GLY A 63 -0.84 9.38 -9.11
CA GLY A 63 -2.21 9.83 -9.03
C GLY A 63 -3.22 8.71 -8.76
N LYS A 64 -4.20 9.03 -7.91
CA LYS A 64 -5.22 8.07 -7.45
C LYS A 64 -6.08 7.55 -8.57
N GLU A 65 -6.53 8.40 -9.47
CA GLU A 65 -7.36 8.01 -10.60
C GLU A 65 -6.62 7.04 -11.55
N SER A 66 -5.36 7.35 -11.85
CA SER A 66 -4.52 6.49 -12.70
C SER A 66 -4.27 5.13 -12.05
N LEU A 67 -4.04 5.11 -10.74
CA LEU A 67 -3.84 3.87 -10.00
C LEU A 67 -5.12 3.01 -10.00
N GLN A 68 -6.27 3.62 -9.79
CA GLN A 68 -7.54 2.91 -9.84
C GLN A 68 -7.78 2.29 -11.22
N LYS A 69 -7.50 3.01 -12.30
CA LYS A 69 -7.56 2.48 -13.66
C LYS A 69 -6.61 1.31 -13.86
N ALA A 70 -5.38 1.43 -13.38
CA ALA A 70 -4.37 0.38 -13.52
C ALA A 70 -4.76 -0.91 -12.77
N TRP A 71 -5.39 -0.78 -11.62
CA TRP A 71 -5.76 -1.93 -10.78
C TRP A 71 -7.13 -2.52 -11.09
N THR A 72 -8.00 -1.82 -11.79
CA THR A 72 -9.36 -2.30 -12.09
C THR A 72 -9.38 -3.67 -12.77
N PRO A 73 -8.58 -3.97 -13.82
CA PRO A 73 -8.57 -5.29 -14.43
C PRO A 73 -8.15 -6.39 -13.46
N TRP A 74 -7.16 -6.11 -12.61
CA TRP A 74 -6.66 -7.06 -11.63
C TRP A 74 -7.72 -7.37 -10.55
N PHE A 75 -8.39 -6.36 -10.03
CA PHE A 75 -9.47 -6.56 -9.05
C PHE A 75 -10.71 -7.22 -9.67
N THR A 76 -11.01 -6.95 -10.94
CA THR A 76 -12.13 -7.58 -11.65
C THR A 76 -11.87 -9.07 -11.87
N ASN A 77 -10.64 -9.44 -12.25
CA ASN A 77 -10.22 -10.82 -12.48
C ASN A 77 -9.22 -11.27 -11.40
N HIS A 78 -9.60 -11.12 -10.13
CA HIS A 78 -8.67 -11.27 -9.02
C HIS A 78 -8.18 -12.71 -8.77
N GLY A 79 -8.91 -13.71 -9.25
CA GLY A 79 -8.51 -15.12 -9.09
C GLY A 79 -8.37 -15.58 -7.64
N GLY A 80 -8.95 -14.84 -6.71
CA GLY A 80 -8.89 -15.15 -5.28
C GLY A 80 -7.57 -14.76 -4.62
N PHE A 81 -6.78 -13.85 -5.18
CA PHE A 81 -5.54 -13.41 -4.56
C PHE A 81 -5.77 -12.88 -3.15
N ARG A 82 -4.80 -13.09 -2.28
CA ARG A 82 -4.81 -12.62 -0.90
C ARG A 82 -3.46 -12.04 -0.52
N PHE A 83 -3.49 -10.97 0.27
CA PHE A 83 -2.33 -10.49 1.00
C PHE A 83 -2.51 -10.81 2.48
N ILE A 84 -1.58 -11.54 3.05
CA ILE A 84 -1.60 -11.96 4.45
C ILE A 84 -0.54 -11.15 5.18
N GLY A 85 -0.95 -10.29 6.10
CA GLY A 85 -0.03 -9.48 6.90
C GLY A 85 0.80 -10.34 7.84
N GLU A 86 2.10 -10.05 7.92
CA GLU A 86 3.01 -10.70 8.86
C GLU A 86 3.39 -9.74 9.99
N ASP A 87 4.01 -8.62 9.68
CA ASP A 87 4.49 -7.62 10.64
C ASP A 87 4.16 -6.21 10.18
N THR A 88 3.93 -5.32 11.15
CA THR A 88 3.75 -3.89 10.89
C THR A 88 4.64 -3.09 11.84
N PHE A 89 5.47 -2.22 11.28
CA PHE A 89 6.31 -1.28 12.01
C PHE A 89 5.86 0.14 11.71
N ILE A 90 5.60 0.94 12.73
CA ILE A 90 5.03 2.28 12.58
C ILE A 90 5.98 3.30 13.20
N ASP A 91 6.39 4.27 12.41
CA ASP A 91 6.97 5.52 12.87
C ASP A 91 5.90 6.61 12.83
N GLU A 92 5.29 6.85 13.99
CA GLU A 92 4.20 7.83 14.12
C GLU A 92 4.69 9.26 13.81
N GLN A 93 5.90 9.60 14.25
CA GLN A 93 6.45 10.94 14.06
C GLN A 93 6.66 11.23 12.57
N GLU A 94 7.21 10.30 11.83
CA GLU A 94 7.49 10.43 10.40
C GLU A 94 6.29 10.02 9.51
N GLN A 95 5.22 9.51 10.10
CA GLN A 95 4.03 9.02 9.38
C GLN A 95 4.38 7.94 8.35
N LYS A 96 5.34 7.09 8.71
CA LYS A 96 5.84 6.01 7.84
C LYS A 96 5.57 4.66 8.45
N ILE A 97 5.24 3.71 7.59
CA ILE A 97 4.91 2.35 7.96
C ILE A 97 5.69 1.38 7.09
N LEU A 98 6.20 0.34 7.70
CA LEU A 98 6.76 -0.81 7.00
C LEU A 98 5.82 -1.98 7.29
N TYR A 99 5.24 -2.54 6.23
CA TYR A 99 4.23 -3.60 6.31
C TYR A 99 4.73 -4.82 5.54
N ARG A 100 5.03 -5.90 6.26
CA ARG A 100 5.44 -7.18 5.68
C ARG A 100 4.22 -8.04 5.39
N TRP A 101 4.23 -8.68 4.24
CA TRP A 101 3.09 -9.49 3.77
C TRP A 101 3.56 -10.71 3.00
N GLN A 102 2.65 -11.68 2.91
CA GLN A 102 2.71 -12.78 1.97
C GLN A 102 1.58 -12.63 0.96
N PHE A 103 1.90 -12.74 -0.31
CA PHE A 103 0.91 -12.86 -1.38
C PHE A 103 0.65 -14.33 -1.65
N ASP A 104 -0.62 -14.69 -1.85
CA ASP A 104 -1.08 -16.01 -2.23
C ASP A 104 -2.14 -15.84 -3.31
N GLY A 105 -1.88 -16.32 -4.51
CA GLY A 105 -2.79 -16.13 -5.64
C GLY A 105 -2.21 -16.58 -6.97
N PRO A 106 -2.93 -16.32 -8.06
CA PRO A 106 -2.45 -16.66 -9.39
C PRO A 106 -1.23 -15.84 -9.79
N SER A 107 -0.23 -16.51 -10.34
CA SER A 107 0.99 -15.86 -10.81
C SER A 107 0.75 -15.04 -12.08
N PHE A 108 1.43 -13.88 -12.15
CA PHE A 108 1.54 -13.07 -13.36
C PHE A 108 2.93 -13.18 -14.00
N GLU A 109 3.80 -14.04 -13.44
CA GLU A 109 5.15 -14.18 -13.93
C GLU A 109 5.15 -14.90 -15.28
N LYS A 110 5.98 -14.42 -16.21
CA LYS A 110 6.10 -14.98 -17.54
C LYS A 110 6.47 -16.47 -17.48
N GLY A 111 5.64 -17.29 -18.11
CA GLY A 111 5.78 -18.74 -18.13
C GLY A 111 5.09 -19.45 -16.98
N TYR A 112 4.55 -18.71 -16.00
CA TYR A 112 3.86 -19.26 -14.83
C TYR A 112 2.44 -18.70 -14.66
N GLU A 113 1.94 -18.01 -15.67
CA GLU A 113 0.66 -17.30 -15.64
C GLU A 113 -0.47 -18.22 -15.16
N GLY A 114 -1.20 -17.76 -14.16
CA GLY A 114 -2.32 -18.47 -13.57
C GLY A 114 -1.98 -19.62 -12.62
N LYS A 115 -0.71 -20.02 -12.53
CA LYS A 115 -0.27 -21.01 -11.55
C LYS A 115 -0.31 -20.44 -10.13
N SER A 116 -0.46 -21.30 -9.12
CA SER A 116 -0.46 -20.90 -7.72
C SER A 116 0.89 -20.31 -7.34
N GLU A 117 0.90 -19.07 -6.87
CA GLU A 117 2.10 -18.36 -6.45
C GLU A 117 2.00 -17.99 -4.97
N LYS A 118 3.10 -18.18 -4.26
CA LYS A 118 3.33 -17.57 -2.95
C LYS A 118 4.56 -16.68 -3.04
N ARG A 119 4.39 -15.44 -2.61
CA ARG A 119 5.41 -14.41 -2.67
C ARG A 119 5.45 -13.68 -1.33
N ARG A 120 6.64 -13.33 -0.88
CA ARG A 120 6.85 -12.51 0.32
C ARG A 120 7.39 -11.16 -0.06
N GLY A 121 6.87 -10.14 0.59
CA GLY A 121 7.30 -8.78 0.32
C GLY A 121 7.06 -7.85 1.47
N VAL A 122 7.34 -6.59 1.18
CA VAL A 122 7.19 -5.48 2.12
C VAL A 122 6.74 -4.24 1.37
N ASP A 123 5.83 -3.50 1.99
CA ASP A 123 5.44 -2.17 1.56
C ASP A 123 6.10 -1.14 2.49
N VAL A 124 6.67 -0.11 1.90
CA VAL A 124 7.05 1.11 2.59
C VAL A 124 5.98 2.15 2.30
N ILE A 125 5.23 2.53 3.32
CA ILE A 125 4.06 3.39 3.20
C ILE A 125 4.33 4.71 3.91
N HIS A 126 3.97 5.81 3.26
CA HIS A 126 4.04 7.15 3.85
C HIS A 126 2.66 7.79 3.82
N PHE A 127 2.19 8.23 4.99
CA PHE A 127 0.95 8.99 5.14
C PHE A 127 1.20 10.49 5.06
N GLN A 128 0.29 11.19 4.40
CA GLN A 128 0.21 12.64 4.39
C GLN A 128 -1.26 13.05 4.45
N ASN A 129 -1.59 13.95 5.35
CA ASN A 129 -2.98 14.38 5.57
C ASN A 129 -3.95 13.21 5.82
N GLY A 130 -3.52 12.21 6.57
CA GLY A 130 -4.33 11.04 6.90
C GLY A 130 -4.54 10.05 5.75
N LYS A 131 -3.82 10.21 4.63
CA LYS A 131 -3.92 9.37 3.43
C LYS A 131 -2.54 8.86 3.02
N ILE A 132 -2.51 7.72 2.35
CA ILE A 132 -1.27 7.18 1.77
C ILE A 132 -0.87 8.04 0.56
N ILE A 133 0.24 8.74 0.69
CA ILE A 133 0.83 9.56 -0.39
C ILE A 133 1.89 8.80 -1.17
N GLN A 134 2.51 7.80 -0.55
CA GLN A 134 3.52 6.97 -1.20
C GLN A 134 3.41 5.53 -0.73
N LYS A 135 3.45 4.61 -1.66
CA LYS A 135 3.49 3.16 -1.40
C LYS A 135 4.53 2.54 -2.31
N LEU A 136 5.61 2.08 -1.71
CA LEU A 136 6.70 1.40 -2.40
C LEU A 136 6.64 -0.08 -2.06
N THR A 137 6.50 -0.92 -3.06
CA THR A 137 6.33 -2.35 -2.91
C THR A 137 7.57 -3.11 -3.36
N TYR A 138 8.13 -3.90 -2.46
CA TYR A 138 9.31 -4.75 -2.67
C TYR A 138 8.92 -6.20 -2.48
N SER A 139 9.55 -7.09 -3.22
CA SER A 139 9.32 -8.52 -3.05
C SER A 139 10.60 -9.32 -3.09
N LYS A 140 10.57 -10.52 -2.48
CA LYS A 140 11.57 -11.55 -2.69
C LYS A 140 11.59 -11.96 -4.16
N THR A 141 12.74 -12.35 -4.66
CA THR A 141 12.95 -12.80 -6.04
C THR A 141 12.92 -14.32 -6.19
N THR A 142 12.81 -15.05 -5.10
CA THR A 142 12.51 -16.48 -5.13
C THR A 142 11.06 -16.67 -4.69
N LEU A 143 10.26 -17.24 -5.57
CA LEU A 143 8.84 -17.48 -5.36
C LEU A 143 8.56 -18.96 -5.15
N GLU A 144 7.41 -19.28 -4.58
CA GLU A 144 6.87 -20.63 -4.59
C GLU A 144 5.77 -20.68 -5.65
N ILE A 145 5.99 -21.48 -6.68
CA ILE A 145 5.04 -21.70 -7.78
C ILE A 145 4.64 -23.18 -7.76
N ASP A 146 3.34 -23.44 -7.58
CA ASP A 146 2.80 -24.80 -7.43
C ASP A 146 3.60 -25.66 -6.42
N GLY A 147 3.98 -25.04 -5.30
CA GLY A 147 4.73 -25.70 -4.23
C GLY A 147 6.22 -25.86 -4.47
N LYS A 148 6.78 -25.30 -5.54
CA LYS A 148 8.21 -25.38 -5.87
C LYS A 148 8.86 -24.00 -5.81
N LEU A 149 10.06 -23.94 -5.28
CA LEU A 149 10.84 -22.71 -5.26
C LEU A 149 11.36 -22.39 -6.66
N VAL A 150 11.00 -21.21 -7.15
CA VAL A 150 11.39 -20.70 -8.47
C VAL A 150 12.10 -19.37 -8.28
N PRO A 151 13.41 -19.28 -8.53
CA PRO A 151 14.10 -18.02 -8.53
C PRO A 151 13.76 -17.25 -9.81
N LEU A 152 13.40 -15.98 -9.65
CA LEU A 152 13.27 -15.05 -10.76
C LEU A 152 14.66 -14.52 -11.12
N HIS A 153 15.06 -14.68 -12.36
CA HIS A 153 16.32 -14.14 -12.86
C HIS A 153 16.07 -12.94 -13.74
N GLY A 154 16.87 -11.93 -13.50
CA GLY A 154 17.02 -10.86 -14.49
C GLY A 154 17.78 -11.37 -15.71
#